data_474be3228be56f1f67bf2cb7f79f7703
#
_entry.id   474be3228be56f1f67bf2cb7f79f7703
#
_cell.length_a   1.000
_cell.length_b   1.000
_cell.length_c   1.000
_cell.angle_alpha   90.00
_cell.angle_beta   90.00
_cell.angle_gamma   90.00
#
_symmetry.space_group_name_H-M   'P 1'
#
loop_
_entity.id
_entity.type
_entity.pdbx_description
1 polymer ?
#
loop_
_entity_poly.entity_id
_entity_poly.type
_entity_poly.pdbx_seq_one_letter_code
_entity_poly.pdbx_strand_id
1 'polypeptide(L)'
;MPCYPALRLSIVFATIAAVVVIAQQNEPAPVRHMRANGVDLEYVEQGKGTPVVFVHGAVGDLRYWEPQRDAFAKQHRFVAYTYRYHGLAPWPDDGKQYSAETHAADLAAFLQGLKSGPVHVVGLSYGGLLAAMVALKEPQLIRTLTLAEPALFSLLAEKPDAAPVLEQWAKGIEPMAAAMKTGDNTTALRHLVALVTGGRPEDFDKLPESFRQILADNARTMAPLFAATPPNVTCDMLRGIKAPTLVLRGEKTPVFFSKISDAVGACIAGSKMGVIPNASHTMSFENLAGFNRAVLSFLTQSPSTSR
;
A
#
# COMPACT_ATOMS: atom_id res chain seq x y z
N MET A 1 46.21 -59.07 -42.91
CA MET A 1 44.85 -58.82 -42.36
C MET A 1 45.03 -57.89 -41.19
N PRO A 2 44.66 -56.61 -41.28
CA PRO A 2 44.72 -55.71 -40.15
C PRO A 2 43.38 -55.65 -39.42
N CYS A 3 43.44 -55.80 -38.08
CA CYS A 3 42.35 -55.58 -37.14
C CYS A 3 42.02 -54.08 -37.03
N TYR A 4 40.74 -53.74 -37.17
CA TYR A 4 40.18 -52.44 -36.84
C TYR A 4 39.66 -52.44 -35.39
N PRO A 5 39.93 -51.44 -34.56
CA PRO A 5 39.33 -51.32 -33.26
C PRO A 5 37.97 -50.67 -33.36
N ALA A 6 37.02 -51.21 -32.64
CA ALA A 6 35.63 -50.72 -32.52
C ALA A 6 35.59 -49.40 -31.71
N LEU A 7 35.06 -48.34 -32.33
CA LEU A 7 34.79 -47.05 -31.71
C LEU A 7 33.51 -47.17 -30.86
N ARG A 8 33.68 -47.06 -29.52
CA ARG A 8 32.51 -46.98 -28.61
C ARG A 8 31.98 -45.53 -28.60
N LEU A 9 30.77 -45.39 -29.10
CA LEU A 9 29.99 -44.17 -29.05
C LEU A 9 29.36 -44.04 -27.66
N SER A 10 29.93 -43.24 -26.76
CA SER A 10 29.27 -42.88 -25.50
C SER A 10 28.45 -41.61 -25.74
N ILE A 11 27.14 -41.77 -25.92
CA ILE A 11 26.20 -40.66 -25.99
C ILE A 11 25.87 -40.25 -24.58
N VAL A 12 26.24 -39.01 -24.26
CA VAL A 12 26.00 -38.31 -23.02
C VAL A 12 24.51 -37.97 -22.92
N PHE A 13 23.80 -38.59 -21.98
CA PHE A 13 22.51 -38.12 -21.48
C PHE A 13 22.77 -37.15 -20.30
N ALA A 14 22.94 -35.90 -20.58
CA ALA A 14 22.88 -34.84 -19.57
C ALA A 14 22.17 -33.64 -20.21
N THR A 15 21.11 -33.20 -19.58
CA THR A 15 20.37 -31.95 -19.78
C THR A 15 18.91 -32.08 -20.19
N ILE A 16 18.06 -32.53 -19.27
CA ILE A 16 16.63 -32.17 -19.24
C ILE A 16 16.13 -32.06 -17.77
N ALA A 17 16.92 -31.50 -16.88
CA ALA A 17 16.49 -31.27 -15.49
C ALA A 17 16.43 -29.78 -15.10
N ALA A 18 16.82 -28.86 -15.99
CA ALA A 18 16.98 -27.44 -15.64
C ALA A 18 15.81 -26.53 -16.08
N VAL A 19 14.83 -27.02 -16.83
CA VAL A 19 13.78 -26.19 -17.43
C VAL A 19 12.46 -26.19 -16.64
N VAL A 20 12.26 -27.11 -15.69
CA VAL A 20 10.99 -27.26 -14.96
C VAL A 20 10.87 -26.32 -13.73
N VAL A 21 11.94 -25.67 -13.30
CA VAL A 21 11.94 -24.82 -12.08
C VAL A 21 11.46 -23.38 -12.32
N ILE A 22 11.36 -22.93 -13.57
CA ILE A 22 11.02 -21.52 -13.87
C ILE A 22 9.50 -21.29 -14.04
N ALA A 23 8.69 -22.33 -14.16
CA ALA A 23 7.24 -22.21 -14.43
C ALA A 23 6.34 -22.23 -13.18
N GLN A 24 6.88 -22.22 -11.97
CA GLN A 24 6.08 -22.25 -10.71
C GLN A 24 5.99 -20.89 -10.01
N GLN A 25 6.39 -19.82 -10.66
CA GLN A 25 6.27 -18.48 -10.12
C GLN A 25 5.15 -17.75 -10.83
N ASN A 26 4.08 -17.47 -10.12
CA ASN A 26 3.00 -16.49 -10.39
C ASN A 26 1.59 -17.02 -10.62
N GLU A 27 1.17 -18.07 -9.91
CA GLU A 27 -0.27 -18.20 -9.70
C GLU A 27 -0.72 -17.10 -8.70
N PRO A 28 -1.77 -16.34 -9.02
CA PRO A 28 -2.30 -15.37 -8.07
C PRO A 28 -2.72 -16.10 -6.79
N ALA A 29 -2.39 -15.50 -5.63
CA ALA A 29 -2.80 -16.07 -4.36
C ALA A 29 -4.34 -16.15 -4.31
N PRO A 30 -4.92 -17.26 -3.81
CA PRO A 30 -6.37 -17.39 -3.74
C PRO A 30 -6.96 -16.31 -2.84
N VAL A 31 -7.99 -15.63 -3.36
CA VAL A 31 -8.75 -14.64 -2.59
C VAL A 31 -9.52 -15.37 -1.50
N ARG A 32 -9.40 -14.88 -0.29
CA ARG A 32 -10.11 -15.33 0.92
C ARG A 32 -11.04 -14.23 1.41
N HIS A 33 -11.98 -14.59 2.24
CA HIS A 33 -12.94 -13.68 2.83
C HIS A 33 -12.89 -13.76 4.36
N MET A 34 -13.01 -12.59 4.99
CA MET A 34 -13.12 -12.49 6.44
C MET A 34 -14.29 -11.58 6.81
N ARG A 35 -15.20 -12.10 7.62
CA ARG A 35 -16.26 -11.28 8.20
C ARG A 35 -15.68 -10.38 9.30
N ALA A 36 -15.67 -9.07 9.07
CA ALA A 36 -15.13 -8.07 10.00
C ALA A 36 -16.04 -6.83 9.99
N ASN A 37 -16.36 -6.28 11.16
CA ASN A 37 -17.18 -5.08 11.32
C ASN A 37 -18.46 -5.07 10.45
N GLY A 38 -19.14 -6.23 10.38
CA GLY A 38 -20.41 -6.36 9.66
C GLY A 38 -20.32 -6.52 8.14
N VAL A 39 -19.14 -6.57 7.54
CA VAL A 39 -18.91 -6.78 6.09
C VAL A 39 -17.95 -7.93 5.83
N ASP A 40 -18.00 -8.49 4.62
CA ASP A 40 -17.02 -9.45 4.15
C ASP A 40 -15.89 -8.69 3.46
N LEU A 41 -14.67 -8.87 3.98
CA LEU A 41 -13.47 -8.26 3.44
C LEU A 41 -12.64 -9.30 2.69
N GLU A 42 -12.28 -8.99 1.45
CA GLU A 42 -11.41 -9.82 0.64
C GLU A 42 -9.96 -9.63 1.06
N TYR A 43 -9.20 -10.72 1.10
CA TYR A 43 -7.76 -10.68 1.34
C TYR A 43 -7.03 -11.83 0.67
N VAL A 44 -5.73 -11.65 0.47
CA VAL A 44 -4.81 -12.71 0.07
C VAL A 44 -3.72 -12.85 1.12
N GLU A 45 -3.19 -14.07 1.26
CA GLU A 45 -2.08 -14.32 2.17
C GLU A 45 -1.11 -15.35 1.60
N GLN A 46 0.16 -15.20 1.96
CA GLN A 46 1.21 -16.15 1.62
C GLN A 46 2.31 -16.15 2.68
N GLY A 47 3.00 -17.29 2.83
CA GLY A 47 4.07 -17.42 3.82
C GLY A 47 3.57 -17.78 5.23
N LYS A 48 4.46 -17.68 6.20
CA LYS A 48 4.21 -18.07 7.61
C LYS A 48 4.88 -17.06 8.57
N GLY A 49 4.56 -17.14 9.84
CA GLY A 49 5.13 -16.27 10.88
C GLY A 49 4.27 -15.07 11.21
N THR A 50 4.87 -14.02 11.75
CA THR A 50 4.14 -12.79 12.11
C THR A 50 3.59 -12.12 10.88
N PRO A 51 2.28 -11.78 10.85
CA PRO A 51 1.69 -11.10 9.71
C PRO A 51 2.29 -9.72 9.45
N VAL A 52 2.50 -9.43 8.17
CA VAL A 52 2.70 -8.09 7.64
C VAL A 52 1.47 -7.76 6.82
N VAL A 53 0.63 -6.86 7.34
CA VAL A 53 -0.64 -6.48 6.73
C VAL A 53 -0.45 -5.21 5.91
N PHE A 54 -0.73 -5.31 4.62
CA PHE A 54 -0.61 -4.22 3.65
C PHE A 54 -1.96 -3.58 3.42
N VAL A 55 -2.01 -2.25 3.59
CA VAL A 55 -3.21 -1.41 3.46
C VAL A 55 -3.01 -0.47 2.27
N HIS A 56 -3.82 -0.67 1.22
CA HIS A 56 -3.68 0.05 -0.04
C HIS A 56 -4.10 1.52 0.04
N GLY A 57 -3.75 2.30 -0.98
CA GLY A 57 -4.15 3.70 -1.12
C GLY A 57 -5.61 3.88 -1.58
N ALA A 58 -6.02 5.13 -1.78
CA ALA A 58 -7.41 5.52 -1.97
C ALA A 58 -8.15 4.84 -3.13
N VAL A 59 -7.56 4.70 -4.28
CA VAL A 59 -8.18 4.12 -5.48
C VAL A 59 -7.49 2.80 -5.83
N GLY A 60 -7.44 1.89 -4.86
CA GLY A 60 -6.75 0.60 -4.98
C GLY A 60 -7.52 -0.52 -4.30
N ASP A 61 -6.93 -1.70 -4.32
CA ASP A 61 -7.37 -2.90 -3.61
C ASP A 61 -6.17 -3.81 -3.31
N LEU A 62 -6.42 -5.03 -2.82
CA LEU A 62 -5.38 -5.98 -2.44
C LEU A 62 -4.36 -6.26 -3.55
N ARG A 63 -4.76 -6.17 -4.83
CA ARG A 63 -3.90 -6.40 -6.00
C ARG A 63 -2.75 -5.39 -6.10
N TYR A 64 -2.92 -4.22 -5.50
CA TYR A 64 -1.87 -3.20 -5.42
C TYR A 64 -0.58 -3.76 -4.82
N TRP A 65 -0.67 -4.70 -3.89
CA TRP A 65 0.46 -5.24 -3.13
C TRP A 65 1.02 -6.55 -3.67
N GLU A 66 0.51 -7.02 -4.81
CA GLU A 66 1.00 -8.23 -5.46
C GLU A 66 2.53 -8.24 -5.72
N PRO A 67 3.16 -7.12 -6.15
CA PRO A 67 4.60 -7.09 -6.35
C PRO A 67 5.44 -7.31 -5.08
N GLN A 68 4.89 -7.05 -3.90
CA GLN A 68 5.56 -7.24 -2.60
C GLN A 68 5.46 -8.67 -2.09
N ARG A 69 4.45 -9.42 -2.52
CA ARG A 69 4.04 -10.71 -1.96
C ARG A 69 5.20 -11.68 -1.73
N ASP A 70 5.92 -12.01 -2.78
CA ASP A 70 6.96 -13.05 -2.71
C ASP A 70 8.17 -12.63 -1.85
N ALA A 71 8.50 -11.35 -1.84
CA ALA A 71 9.60 -10.85 -1.03
C ALA A 71 9.31 -10.97 0.46
N PHE A 72 8.08 -10.63 0.87
CA PHE A 72 7.66 -10.68 2.27
C PHE A 72 7.31 -12.09 2.72
N ALA A 73 6.71 -12.91 1.85
CA ALA A 73 6.32 -14.29 2.16
C ALA A 73 7.50 -15.21 2.51
N LYS A 74 8.74 -14.84 2.17
CA LYS A 74 9.95 -15.58 2.52
C LYS A 74 10.24 -15.61 4.03
N GLN A 75 9.84 -14.56 4.76
CA GLN A 75 10.21 -14.37 6.17
C GLN A 75 9.00 -14.08 7.07
N HIS A 76 7.87 -13.68 6.49
CA HIS A 76 6.67 -13.25 7.17
C HIS A 76 5.42 -13.88 6.55
N ARG A 77 4.30 -13.83 7.24
CA ARG A 77 2.99 -14.04 6.65
C ARG A 77 2.57 -12.74 5.96
N PHE A 78 2.77 -12.67 4.65
CA PHE A 78 2.24 -11.56 3.84
C PHE A 78 0.72 -11.60 3.86
N VAL A 79 0.07 -10.46 4.09
CA VAL A 79 -1.38 -10.30 4.04
C VAL A 79 -1.68 -8.98 3.34
N ALA A 80 -2.45 -9.01 2.26
CA ALA A 80 -3.00 -7.80 1.65
C ALA A 80 -4.52 -7.91 1.63
N TYR A 81 -5.24 -6.89 2.07
CA TYR A 81 -6.69 -6.90 2.13
C TYR A 81 -7.30 -5.70 1.40
N THR A 82 -8.54 -5.87 0.97
CA THR A 82 -9.35 -4.82 0.36
C THR A 82 -10.35 -4.31 1.41
N TYR A 83 -10.29 -3.01 1.76
CA TYR A 83 -11.29 -2.44 2.66
C TYR A 83 -12.61 -2.15 1.91
N ARG A 84 -13.72 -2.01 2.64
CA ARG A 84 -15.07 -1.92 2.05
C ARG A 84 -15.16 -0.86 0.95
N TYR A 85 -16.06 -1.07 -0.01
CA TYR A 85 -16.31 -0.26 -1.20
C TYR A 85 -15.23 -0.34 -2.27
N HIS A 86 -14.13 -1.05 -2.04
CA HIS A 86 -13.03 -1.23 -2.99
C HIS A 86 -13.06 -2.63 -3.62
N GLY A 87 -12.21 -2.82 -4.64
CA GLY A 87 -12.13 -4.08 -5.38
C GLY A 87 -13.33 -4.30 -6.31
N LEU A 88 -13.51 -5.57 -6.69
CA LEU A 88 -14.53 -5.96 -7.67
C LEU A 88 -15.87 -6.37 -7.04
N ALA A 89 -15.87 -6.66 -5.74
CA ALA A 89 -17.08 -7.07 -5.04
C ALA A 89 -18.17 -5.98 -5.09
N PRO A 90 -19.45 -6.37 -5.11
CA PRO A 90 -20.55 -5.42 -4.93
C PRO A 90 -20.43 -4.68 -3.60
N TRP A 91 -20.83 -3.42 -3.58
CA TRP A 91 -20.90 -2.67 -2.34
C TRP A 91 -21.99 -3.23 -1.43
N PRO A 92 -21.75 -3.25 -0.11
CA PRO A 92 -22.78 -3.72 0.86
C PRO A 92 -23.98 -2.79 0.95
N ASP A 93 -23.83 -1.55 0.53
CA ASP A 93 -24.83 -0.49 0.46
C ASP A 93 -24.46 0.53 -0.63
N ASP A 94 -25.12 1.67 -0.70
CA ASP A 94 -24.87 2.75 -1.68
C ASP A 94 -23.69 3.66 -1.30
N GLY A 95 -22.73 3.19 -0.49
CA GLY A 95 -21.59 3.98 -0.05
C GLY A 95 -21.89 4.93 1.11
N LYS A 96 -23.06 4.83 1.75
CA LYS A 96 -23.49 5.75 2.82
C LYS A 96 -22.57 5.77 4.03
N GLN A 97 -21.83 4.69 4.27
CA GLN A 97 -20.89 4.59 5.38
C GLN A 97 -19.44 4.82 4.96
N TYR A 98 -19.22 5.38 3.75
CA TYR A 98 -17.87 5.68 3.28
C TYR A 98 -17.25 6.79 4.12
N SER A 99 -16.34 6.42 5.02
CA SER A 99 -15.56 7.34 5.84
C SER A 99 -14.25 6.69 6.29
N ALA A 100 -13.28 7.51 6.67
CA ALA A 100 -12.02 7.01 7.21
C ALA A 100 -12.23 6.28 8.55
N GLU A 101 -13.20 6.72 9.37
CA GLU A 101 -13.54 6.10 10.63
C GLU A 101 -14.09 4.69 10.42
N THR A 102 -14.99 4.51 9.46
CA THR A 102 -15.55 3.20 9.09
C THR A 102 -14.45 2.27 8.58
N HIS A 103 -13.59 2.74 7.66
CA HIS A 103 -12.51 1.93 7.12
C HIS A 103 -11.44 1.60 8.18
N ALA A 104 -11.15 2.51 9.11
CA ALA A 104 -10.25 2.23 10.23
C ALA A 104 -10.85 1.20 11.21
N ALA A 105 -12.17 1.26 11.46
CA ALA A 105 -12.87 0.24 12.26
C ALA A 105 -12.86 -1.14 11.57
N ASP A 106 -13.01 -1.18 10.24
CA ASP A 106 -12.88 -2.40 9.45
C ASP A 106 -11.47 -2.97 9.55
N LEU A 107 -10.44 -2.13 9.42
CA LEU A 107 -9.04 -2.54 9.57
C LEU A 107 -8.79 -3.11 10.96
N ALA A 108 -9.22 -2.44 12.02
CA ALA A 108 -9.07 -2.93 13.39
C ALA A 108 -9.72 -4.32 13.58
N ALA A 109 -10.97 -4.47 13.12
CA ALA A 109 -11.70 -5.74 13.19
C ALA A 109 -11.02 -6.84 12.34
N PHE A 110 -10.48 -6.49 11.16
CA PHE A 110 -9.72 -7.40 10.32
C PHE A 110 -8.45 -7.89 11.04
N LEU A 111 -7.67 -6.97 11.63
CA LEU A 111 -6.46 -7.31 12.37
C LEU A 111 -6.76 -8.24 13.56
N GLN A 112 -7.84 -7.97 14.31
CA GLN A 112 -8.32 -8.84 15.38
C GLN A 112 -8.71 -10.23 14.85
N GLY A 113 -9.39 -10.28 13.70
CA GLY A 113 -9.82 -11.51 13.02
C GLY A 113 -8.68 -12.42 12.58
N LEU A 114 -7.47 -11.90 12.36
CA LEU A 114 -6.29 -12.70 12.05
C LEU A 114 -5.82 -13.59 13.22
N LYS A 115 -6.23 -13.30 14.44
CA LYS A 115 -5.91 -14.06 15.67
C LYS A 115 -4.42 -14.34 15.86
N SER A 116 -3.57 -13.40 15.45
CA SER A 116 -2.10 -13.57 15.41
C SER A 116 -1.37 -12.75 16.49
N GLY A 117 -2.11 -12.06 17.39
CA GLY A 117 -1.54 -11.04 18.27
C GLY A 117 -1.18 -9.77 17.49
N PRO A 118 -0.31 -8.90 18.02
CA PRO A 118 0.11 -7.68 17.34
C PRO A 118 0.80 -7.99 16.01
N VAL A 119 0.43 -7.26 14.95
CA VAL A 119 0.93 -7.45 13.58
C VAL A 119 1.73 -6.26 13.10
N HIS A 120 2.56 -6.47 12.09
CA HIS A 120 3.18 -5.37 11.35
C HIS A 120 2.16 -4.81 10.36
N VAL A 121 2.01 -3.48 10.32
CA VAL A 121 1.11 -2.81 9.36
C VAL A 121 1.90 -1.90 8.44
N VAL A 122 1.67 -2.01 7.14
CA VAL A 122 2.26 -1.17 6.08
C VAL A 122 1.13 -0.48 5.35
N GLY A 123 0.98 0.82 5.54
CA GLY A 123 -0.07 1.61 4.91
C GLY A 123 0.49 2.66 3.94
N LEU A 124 -0.07 2.72 2.74
CA LEU A 124 0.24 3.73 1.73
C LEU A 124 -0.88 4.76 1.66
N SER A 125 -0.53 6.06 1.65
CA SER A 125 -1.48 7.13 1.37
C SER A 125 -2.70 7.08 2.30
N TYR A 126 -3.91 6.92 1.78
CA TYR A 126 -5.14 6.73 2.56
C TYR A 126 -5.03 5.50 3.49
N GLY A 127 -4.43 4.40 3.03
CA GLY A 127 -4.16 3.24 3.90
C GLY A 127 -3.19 3.56 5.03
N GLY A 128 -2.27 4.51 4.83
CA GLY A 128 -1.40 5.05 5.88
C GLY A 128 -2.16 5.87 6.93
N LEU A 129 -3.15 6.66 6.50
CA LEU A 129 -4.08 7.34 7.40
C LEU A 129 -4.86 6.32 8.25
N LEU A 130 -5.46 5.29 7.62
CA LEU A 130 -6.21 4.27 8.34
C LEU A 130 -5.33 3.54 9.36
N ALA A 131 -4.12 3.16 8.97
CA ALA A 131 -3.15 2.50 9.85
C ALA A 131 -2.76 3.37 11.05
N ALA A 132 -2.56 4.68 10.86
CA ALA A 132 -2.30 5.63 11.94
C ALA A 132 -3.50 5.76 12.88
N MET A 133 -4.73 5.83 12.35
CA MET A 133 -5.96 5.87 13.17
C MET A 133 -6.12 4.61 14.02
N VAL A 134 -5.82 3.43 13.47
CA VAL A 134 -5.84 2.15 14.24
C VAL A 134 -4.75 2.15 15.29
N ALA A 135 -3.53 2.60 14.97
CA ALA A 135 -2.43 2.66 15.93
C ALA A 135 -2.72 3.58 17.13
N LEU A 136 -3.55 4.61 16.92
CA LEU A 136 -4.02 5.52 17.99
C LEU A 136 -5.12 4.89 18.85
N LYS A 137 -6.09 4.21 18.23
CA LYS A 137 -7.28 3.69 18.92
C LYS A 137 -7.06 2.31 19.54
N GLU A 138 -6.31 1.45 18.85
CA GLU A 138 -6.10 0.04 19.17
C GLU A 138 -4.60 -0.31 19.14
N PRO A 139 -3.75 0.37 19.96
CA PRO A 139 -2.29 0.21 19.90
C PRO A 139 -1.82 -1.24 20.13
N GLN A 140 -2.61 -2.04 20.85
CA GLN A 140 -2.31 -3.45 21.11
C GLN A 140 -2.36 -4.34 19.86
N LEU A 141 -2.98 -3.88 18.76
CA LEU A 141 -3.02 -4.61 17.50
C LEU A 141 -1.76 -4.42 16.65
N ILE A 142 -0.97 -3.38 16.92
CA ILE A 142 0.14 -2.95 16.08
C ILE A 142 1.48 -3.30 16.72
N ARG A 143 2.24 -4.18 16.07
CA ARG A 143 3.62 -4.50 16.44
C ARG A 143 4.59 -3.44 15.93
N THR A 144 4.50 -3.08 14.65
CA THR A 144 5.20 -1.96 14.02
C THR A 144 4.31 -1.30 12.99
N LEU A 145 4.57 -0.04 12.72
CA LEU A 145 3.82 0.77 11.77
C LEU A 145 4.76 1.30 10.69
N THR A 146 4.44 1.05 9.42
CA THR A 146 5.08 1.70 8.29
C THR A 146 4.07 2.60 7.59
N LEU A 147 4.37 3.88 7.51
CA LEU A 147 3.54 4.92 6.90
C LEU A 147 4.25 5.42 5.64
N ALA A 148 3.81 4.95 4.47
CA ALA A 148 4.33 5.41 3.19
C ALA A 148 3.45 6.57 2.69
N GLU A 149 3.97 7.80 2.81
CA GLU A 149 3.27 9.05 2.45
C GLU A 149 1.80 9.05 2.88
N PRO A 150 1.52 8.96 4.19
CA PRO A 150 0.16 8.85 4.69
C PRO A 150 -0.66 10.12 4.39
N ALA A 151 -1.95 9.95 4.05
CA ALA A 151 -2.85 11.04 3.69
C ALA A 151 -3.33 11.85 4.92
N LEU A 152 -2.39 12.33 5.74
CA LEU A 152 -2.64 13.09 6.97
C LEU A 152 -2.65 14.61 6.69
N PHE A 153 -3.59 15.03 5.85
CA PHE A 153 -3.68 16.40 5.33
C PHE A 153 -3.89 17.46 6.41
N SER A 154 -4.56 17.12 7.50
CA SER A 154 -4.78 18.01 8.65
C SER A 154 -3.49 18.55 9.25
N LEU A 155 -2.37 17.81 9.16
CA LEU A 155 -1.07 18.26 9.67
C LEU A 155 -0.52 19.49 8.93
N LEU A 156 -0.90 19.69 7.67
CA LEU A 156 -0.51 20.89 6.92
C LEU A 156 -1.28 22.11 7.37
N ALA A 157 -2.54 21.96 7.79
CA ALA A 157 -3.34 23.07 8.29
C ALA A 157 -2.75 23.69 9.57
N GLU A 158 -1.96 22.93 10.32
CA GLU A 158 -1.25 23.38 11.52
C GLU A 158 0.06 24.13 11.21
N LYS A 159 0.47 24.21 9.93
CA LYS A 159 1.75 24.81 9.53
C LYS A 159 1.56 26.16 8.84
N PRO A 160 2.10 27.26 9.38
CA PRO A 160 1.94 28.60 8.80
C PRO A 160 2.50 28.72 7.36
N ASP A 161 3.53 27.93 7.03
CA ASP A 161 4.20 27.93 5.73
C ASP A 161 3.57 26.94 4.72
N ALA A 162 2.47 26.28 5.07
CA ALA A 162 1.82 25.30 4.18
C ALA A 162 0.79 25.91 3.22
N ALA A 163 0.37 27.15 3.43
CA ALA A 163 -0.67 27.80 2.61
C ALA A 163 -0.41 27.69 1.08
N PRO A 164 0.81 27.97 0.55
CA PRO A 164 1.06 27.83 -0.88
C PRO A 164 0.95 26.38 -1.37
N VAL A 165 1.32 25.40 -0.53
CA VAL A 165 1.25 23.98 -0.87
C VAL A 165 -0.20 23.48 -0.87
N LEU A 166 -1.01 23.94 0.07
CA LEU A 166 -2.45 23.65 0.12
C LEU A 166 -3.19 24.27 -1.08
N GLU A 167 -2.84 25.50 -1.47
CA GLU A 167 -3.38 26.15 -2.66
C GLU A 167 -3.02 25.38 -3.93
N GLN A 168 -1.76 24.96 -4.08
CA GLN A 168 -1.33 24.14 -5.21
C GLN A 168 -2.08 22.81 -5.27
N TRP A 169 -2.28 22.16 -4.13
CA TRP A 169 -3.05 20.92 -4.03
C TRP A 169 -4.51 21.17 -4.45
N ALA A 170 -5.16 22.20 -3.94
CA ALA A 170 -6.53 22.55 -4.30
C ALA A 170 -6.69 22.80 -5.81
N LYS A 171 -5.77 23.57 -6.42
CA LYS A 171 -5.75 23.76 -7.88
C LYS A 171 -5.57 22.45 -8.66
N GLY A 172 -4.75 21.51 -8.15
CA GLY A 172 -4.56 20.20 -8.76
C GLY A 172 -5.81 19.32 -8.73
N ILE A 173 -6.67 19.50 -7.72
CA ILE A 173 -7.94 18.77 -7.59
C ILE A 173 -9.01 19.26 -8.58
N GLU A 174 -9.01 20.54 -8.96
CA GLU A 174 -10.07 21.13 -9.80
C GLU A 174 -10.37 20.36 -11.09
N PRO A 175 -9.38 20.01 -11.95
CA PRO A 175 -9.66 19.30 -13.20
C PRO A 175 -10.17 17.87 -12.94
N MET A 176 -9.70 17.21 -11.90
CA MET A 176 -10.20 15.91 -11.46
C MET A 176 -11.66 16.01 -11.02
N ALA A 177 -12.00 17.02 -10.20
CA ALA A 177 -13.37 17.25 -9.73
C ALA A 177 -14.32 17.59 -10.89
N ALA A 178 -13.84 18.33 -11.89
CA ALA A 178 -14.60 18.62 -13.11
C ALA A 178 -14.93 17.33 -13.88
N ALA A 179 -13.96 16.45 -14.09
CA ALA A 179 -14.15 15.17 -14.77
C ALA A 179 -15.12 14.26 -13.99
N MET A 180 -15.01 14.17 -12.65
CA MET A 180 -15.94 13.41 -11.83
C MET A 180 -17.39 13.89 -11.95
N LYS A 181 -17.63 15.20 -12.06
CA LYS A 181 -18.99 15.77 -12.25
C LYS A 181 -19.67 15.31 -13.55
N THR A 182 -18.89 15.02 -14.58
CA THR A 182 -19.40 14.52 -15.87
C THR A 182 -19.39 12.99 -15.97
N GLY A 183 -18.93 12.29 -14.94
CA GLY A 183 -18.79 10.83 -14.94
C GLY A 183 -17.59 10.33 -15.76
N ASP A 184 -16.69 11.22 -16.18
CA ASP A 184 -15.46 10.84 -16.89
C ASP A 184 -14.39 10.36 -15.90
N ASN A 185 -14.57 9.11 -15.44
CA ASN A 185 -13.66 8.49 -14.50
C ASN A 185 -12.23 8.33 -15.05
N THR A 186 -12.07 8.13 -16.34
CA THR A 186 -10.75 7.98 -16.97
C THR A 186 -9.95 9.27 -16.86
N THR A 187 -10.55 10.40 -17.25
CA THR A 187 -9.91 11.71 -17.11
C THR A 187 -9.66 12.06 -15.64
N ALA A 188 -10.59 11.73 -14.74
CA ALA A 188 -10.41 11.94 -13.32
C ALA A 188 -9.21 11.14 -12.75
N LEU A 189 -9.03 9.87 -13.16
CA LEU A 189 -7.88 9.05 -12.77
C LEU A 189 -6.56 9.60 -13.30
N ARG A 190 -6.53 10.09 -14.54
CA ARG A 190 -5.35 10.73 -15.15
C ARG A 190 -4.89 11.92 -14.31
N HIS A 191 -5.81 12.78 -13.92
CA HIS A 191 -5.51 13.94 -13.07
C HIS A 191 -5.12 13.54 -11.67
N LEU A 192 -5.75 12.52 -11.08
CA LEU A 192 -5.36 11.99 -9.78
C LEU A 192 -3.91 11.48 -9.79
N VAL A 193 -3.56 10.64 -10.76
CA VAL A 193 -2.20 10.11 -10.88
C VAL A 193 -1.19 11.24 -11.07
N ALA A 194 -1.45 12.18 -11.97
CA ALA A 194 -0.59 13.34 -12.16
C ALA A 194 -0.38 14.15 -10.87
N LEU A 195 -1.46 14.38 -10.12
CA LEU A 195 -1.44 15.13 -8.86
C LEU A 195 -0.56 14.44 -7.81
N VAL A 196 -0.71 13.12 -7.64
CA VAL A 196 0.00 12.40 -6.58
C VAL A 196 1.44 12.04 -6.97
N THR A 197 1.77 11.94 -8.25
CA THR A 197 3.13 11.64 -8.71
C THR A 197 3.97 12.87 -9.07
N GLY A 198 3.31 14.03 -9.25
CA GLY A 198 3.96 15.25 -9.78
C GLY A 198 4.22 15.19 -11.28
N GLY A 199 3.61 14.22 -11.98
CA GLY A 199 3.69 14.04 -13.43
C GLY A 199 2.63 14.81 -14.18
N ARG A 200 2.30 14.32 -15.38
CA ARG A 200 1.27 14.86 -16.26
C ARG A 200 0.14 13.84 -16.46
N PRO A 201 -1.08 14.26 -16.82
CA PRO A 201 -2.19 13.33 -17.06
C PRO A 201 -1.88 12.24 -18.11
N GLU A 202 -1.05 12.55 -19.13
CA GLU A 202 -0.64 11.60 -20.17
C GLU A 202 0.30 10.51 -19.64
N ASP A 203 0.96 10.72 -18.51
CA ASP A 203 1.85 9.74 -17.91
C ASP A 203 1.08 8.53 -17.36
N PHE A 204 -0.24 8.67 -17.17
CA PHE A 204 -1.13 7.55 -16.84
C PHE A 204 -1.03 6.39 -17.84
N ASP A 205 -0.91 6.68 -19.14
CA ASP A 205 -0.83 5.66 -20.19
C ASP A 205 0.49 4.87 -20.17
N LYS A 206 1.51 5.40 -19.50
CA LYS A 206 2.81 4.74 -19.32
C LYS A 206 2.83 3.76 -18.14
N LEU A 207 1.82 3.82 -17.27
CA LEU A 207 1.69 2.87 -16.17
C LEU A 207 1.45 1.45 -16.71
N PRO A 208 1.93 0.41 -16.01
CA PRO A 208 1.59 -0.97 -16.34
C PRO A 208 0.08 -1.16 -16.46
N GLU A 209 -0.36 -1.95 -17.44
CA GLU A 209 -1.78 -2.19 -17.68
C GLU A 209 -2.50 -2.74 -16.44
N SER A 210 -1.86 -3.68 -15.74
CA SER A 210 -2.40 -4.24 -14.50
C SER A 210 -2.64 -3.17 -13.43
N PHE A 211 -1.76 -2.16 -13.34
CA PHE A 211 -1.95 -1.06 -12.38
C PHE A 211 -3.07 -0.12 -12.83
N ARG A 212 -3.14 0.23 -14.12
CA ARG A 212 -4.25 1.02 -14.67
C ARG A 212 -5.60 0.34 -14.45
N GLN A 213 -5.65 -1.00 -14.60
CA GLN A 213 -6.86 -1.77 -14.37
C GLN A 213 -7.30 -1.71 -12.89
N ILE A 214 -6.37 -1.82 -11.93
CA ILE A 214 -6.69 -1.64 -10.49
C ILE A 214 -7.34 -0.28 -10.25
N LEU A 215 -6.77 0.79 -10.81
CA LEU A 215 -7.30 2.13 -10.65
C LEU A 215 -8.70 2.26 -11.30
N ALA A 216 -8.88 1.73 -12.51
CA ALA A 216 -10.16 1.76 -13.23
C ALA A 216 -11.28 1.02 -12.48
N ASP A 217 -10.99 -0.17 -11.96
CA ASP A 217 -11.94 -0.99 -11.17
C ASP A 217 -12.38 -0.28 -9.88
N ASN A 218 -11.50 0.56 -9.33
CA ASN A 218 -11.74 1.30 -8.10
C ASN A 218 -12.15 2.78 -8.31
N ALA A 219 -12.29 3.24 -9.56
CA ALA A 219 -12.64 4.64 -9.87
C ALA A 219 -13.96 5.10 -9.22
N ARG A 220 -14.91 4.18 -9.05
CA ARG A 220 -16.19 4.41 -8.37
C ARG A 220 -16.04 4.92 -6.93
N THR A 221 -14.88 4.70 -6.30
CA THR A 221 -14.60 5.16 -4.93
C THR A 221 -14.20 6.63 -4.86
N MET A 222 -13.85 7.26 -5.97
CA MET A 222 -13.39 8.66 -5.98
C MET A 222 -14.48 9.62 -5.49
N ALA A 223 -15.71 9.48 -5.99
CA ALA A 223 -16.79 10.38 -5.61
C ALA A 223 -17.07 10.35 -4.09
N PRO A 224 -17.32 9.22 -3.44
CA PRO A 224 -17.51 9.19 -1.98
C PRO A 224 -16.24 9.58 -1.20
N LEU A 225 -15.03 9.28 -1.70
CA LEU A 225 -13.78 9.68 -1.07
C LEU A 225 -13.68 11.21 -0.93
N PHE A 226 -13.95 11.94 -2.02
CA PHE A 226 -13.85 13.39 -2.04
C PHE A 226 -15.07 14.10 -1.44
N ALA A 227 -16.19 13.39 -1.28
CA ALA A 227 -17.35 13.88 -0.54
C ALA A 227 -17.24 13.67 0.97
N ALA A 228 -16.44 12.70 1.42
CA ALA A 228 -16.27 12.39 2.84
C ALA A 228 -15.50 13.53 3.56
N THR A 229 -15.89 13.82 4.79
CA THR A 229 -15.15 14.74 5.65
C THR A 229 -13.79 14.13 6.02
N PRO A 230 -12.67 14.79 5.71
CA PRO A 230 -11.37 14.29 6.12
C PRO A 230 -11.25 14.25 7.65
N PRO A 231 -10.70 13.17 8.23
CA PRO A 231 -10.50 13.10 9.68
C PRO A 231 -9.45 14.12 10.13
N ASN A 232 -9.69 14.75 11.26
CA ASN A 232 -8.75 15.67 11.85
C ASN A 232 -7.76 14.91 12.77
N VAL A 233 -6.66 14.43 12.19
CA VAL A 233 -5.56 13.79 12.94
C VAL A 233 -4.47 14.82 13.17
N THR A 234 -4.29 15.23 14.42
CA THR A 234 -3.33 16.29 14.80
C THR A 234 -1.96 15.72 15.19
N CYS A 235 -0.94 16.59 15.23
CA CYS A 235 0.39 16.22 15.72
C CYS A 235 0.34 15.74 17.18
N ASP A 236 -0.48 16.36 18.01
CA ASP A 236 -0.66 15.95 19.41
C ASP A 236 -1.23 14.52 19.52
N MET A 237 -2.19 14.18 18.67
CA MET A 237 -2.68 12.80 18.60
C MET A 237 -1.57 11.84 18.19
N LEU A 238 -0.79 12.16 17.15
CA LEU A 238 0.27 11.29 16.64
C LEU A 238 1.38 11.00 17.67
N ARG A 239 1.62 11.91 18.63
CA ARG A 239 2.50 11.65 19.79
C ARG A 239 2.02 10.46 20.64
N GLY A 240 0.75 10.12 20.55
CA GLY A 240 0.15 8.95 21.21
C GLY A 240 0.53 7.60 20.63
N ILE A 241 1.06 7.54 19.39
CA ILE A 241 1.47 6.30 18.76
C ILE A 241 2.65 5.69 19.52
N LYS A 242 2.49 4.44 19.98
CA LYS A 242 3.49 3.70 20.76
C LYS A 242 4.28 2.70 19.94
N ALA A 243 3.72 2.24 18.82
CA ALA A 243 4.37 1.27 17.96
C ALA A 243 5.63 1.87 17.31
N PRO A 244 6.76 1.13 17.25
CA PRO A 244 7.90 1.55 16.43
C PRO A 244 7.41 1.88 15.02
N THR A 245 7.76 3.07 14.53
CA THR A 245 7.22 3.62 13.29
C THR A 245 8.32 3.93 12.29
N LEU A 246 8.11 3.52 11.03
CA LEU A 246 8.87 3.91 9.85
C LEU A 246 8.00 4.81 8.99
N VAL A 247 8.48 6.00 8.67
CA VAL A 247 7.84 6.90 7.69
C VAL A 247 8.65 6.87 6.41
N LEU A 248 8.02 6.54 5.30
CA LEU A 248 8.64 6.48 3.98
C LEU A 248 8.08 7.55 3.06
N ARG A 249 8.95 8.12 2.24
CA ARG A 249 8.54 8.98 1.11
C ARG A 249 9.39 8.72 -0.12
N GLY A 250 8.85 9.03 -1.29
CA GLY A 250 9.62 9.02 -2.53
C GLY A 250 10.54 10.23 -2.63
N GLU A 251 11.70 10.05 -3.28
CA GLU A 251 12.65 11.15 -3.54
C GLU A 251 12.04 12.22 -4.46
N LYS A 252 11.22 11.79 -5.43
CA LYS A 252 10.57 12.64 -6.45
C LYS A 252 9.12 12.97 -6.12
N THR A 253 8.70 12.72 -4.88
CA THR A 253 7.31 12.98 -4.48
C THR A 253 6.99 14.48 -4.52
N PRO A 254 5.74 14.88 -4.83
CA PRO A 254 5.31 16.26 -4.71
C PRO A 254 5.57 16.84 -3.31
N VAL A 255 5.88 18.12 -3.27
CA VAL A 255 6.19 18.86 -2.01
C VAL A 255 5.11 18.66 -0.94
N PHE A 256 3.87 18.51 -1.36
CA PHE A 256 2.73 18.23 -0.51
C PHE A 256 2.95 16.97 0.35
N PHE A 257 3.25 15.82 -0.27
CA PHE A 257 3.47 14.58 0.47
C PHE A 257 4.79 14.57 1.26
N SER A 258 5.84 15.24 0.74
CA SER A 258 7.09 15.35 1.51
C SER A 258 6.89 16.13 2.81
N LYS A 259 6.16 17.27 2.77
CA LYS A 259 5.84 18.04 3.97
C LYS A 259 4.96 17.27 4.97
N ILE A 260 3.98 16.49 4.49
CA ILE A 260 3.18 15.63 5.37
C ILE A 260 4.07 14.58 6.02
N SER A 261 4.90 13.88 5.24
CA SER A 261 5.78 12.82 5.77
C SER A 261 6.78 13.35 6.79
N ASP A 262 7.37 14.53 6.53
CA ASP A 262 8.28 15.20 7.47
C ASP A 262 7.55 15.61 8.76
N ALA A 263 6.31 16.12 8.65
CA ALA A 263 5.48 16.45 9.81
C ALA A 263 5.13 15.20 10.64
N VAL A 264 4.73 14.10 9.97
CA VAL A 264 4.46 12.81 10.65
C VAL A 264 5.68 12.31 11.38
N GLY A 265 6.85 12.34 10.74
CA GLY A 265 8.12 11.95 11.36
C GLY A 265 8.48 12.79 12.58
N ALA A 266 8.21 14.10 12.53
CA ALA A 266 8.43 15.00 13.66
C ALA A 266 7.45 14.78 14.82
N CYS A 267 6.20 14.36 14.53
CA CYS A 267 5.17 14.16 15.55
C CYS A 267 5.29 12.82 16.26
N ILE A 268 5.73 11.76 15.59
CA ILE A 268 5.83 10.40 16.18
C ILE A 268 7.21 10.22 16.81
N ALA A 269 7.29 10.24 18.12
CA ALA A 269 8.55 10.10 18.85
C ALA A 269 9.29 8.80 18.49
N GLY A 270 10.59 8.90 18.17
CA GLY A 270 11.42 7.74 17.83
C GLY A 270 11.12 7.10 16.46
N SER A 271 10.28 7.74 15.62
CA SER A 271 10.06 7.28 14.26
C SER A 271 11.36 7.33 13.43
N LYS A 272 11.51 6.37 12.53
CA LYS A 272 12.57 6.38 11.52
C LYS A 272 12.04 6.97 10.23
N MET A 273 12.85 7.80 9.57
CA MET A 273 12.53 8.35 8.25
C MET A 273 13.33 7.62 7.17
N GLY A 274 12.67 7.33 6.04
CA GLY A 274 13.33 6.76 4.87
C GLY A 274 12.88 7.44 3.58
N VAL A 275 13.81 7.57 2.63
CA VAL A 275 13.55 8.10 1.29
C VAL A 275 13.79 6.98 0.28
N ILE A 276 12.81 6.72 -0.59
CA ILE A 276 12.93 5.73 -1.65
C ILE A 276 13.47 6.42 -2.91
N PRO A 277 14.70 6.08 -3.33
CA PRO A 277 15.37 6.76 -4.45
C PRO A 277 14.60 6.60 -5.76
N ASN A 278 14.62 7.66 -6.58
CA ASN A 278 14.02 7.69 -7.92
C ASN A 278 12.52 7.38 -7.99
N ALA A 279 11.80 7.52 -6.89
CA ALA A 279 10.39 7.19 -6.78
C ALA A 279 9.56 8.40 -6.35
N SER A 280 8.30 8.43 -6.78
CA SER A 280 7.25 9.36 -6.38
C SER A 280 6.32 8.71 -5.33
N HIS A 281 5.05 9.15 -5.29
CA HIS A 281 4.01 8.57 -4.42
C HIS A 281 3.77 7.07 -4.67
N THR A 282 4.02 6.58 -5.87
CA THR A 282 3.90 5.17 -6.25
C THR A 282 5.18 4.37 -6.00
N MET A 283 5.95 4.75 -4.99
CA MET A 283 7.29 4.23 -4.66
C MET A 283 7.37 2.70 -4.54
N SER A 284 6.29 2.04 -4.13
CA SER A 284 6.22 0.58 -4.02
C SER A 284 6.23 -0.14 -5.37
N PHE A 285 5.91 0.58 -6.46
CA PHE A 285 6.02 0.11 -7.84
C PHE A 285 7.28 0.64 -8.53
N GLU A 286 7.55 1.94 -8.42
CA GLU A 286 8.65 2.60 -9.13
C GLU A 286 10.02 2.13 -8.66
N ASN A 287 10.16 1.82 -7.38
CA ASN A 287 11.37 1.21 -6.82
C ASN A 287 11.02 0.08 -5.85
N LEU A 288 10.47 -1.00 -6.41
CA LEU A 288 10.05 -2.19 -5.68
C LEU A 288 11.15 -2.72 -4.73
N ALA A 289 12.37 -2.86 -5.24
CA ALA A 289 13.49 -3.39 -4.46
C ALA A 289 13.89 -2.46 -3.29
N GLY A 290 13.89 -1.15 -3.53
CA GLY A 290 14.18 -0.13 -2.52
C GLY A 290 13.11 -0.12 -1.42
N PHE A 291 11.84 -0.12 -1.80
CA PHE A 291 10.72 -0.16 -0.89
C PHE A 291 10.75 -1.44 -0.01
N ASN A 292 10.82 -2.61 -0.65
CA ASN A 292 10.85 -3.89 0.07
C ASN A 292 12.03 -3.96 1.05
N ARG A 293 13.22 -3.55 0.64
CA ARG A 293 14.40 -3.55 1.50
C ARG A 293 14.23 -2.60 2.70
N ALA A 294 13.70 -1.40 2.50
CA ALA A 294 13.48 -0.45 3.58
C ALA A 294 12.52 -1.01 4.64
N VAL A 295 11.38 -1.57 4.21
CA VAL A 295 10.38 -2.15 5.11
C VAL A 295 10.95 -3.39 5.80
N LEU A 296 11.45 -4.39 5.08
CA LEU A 296 11.99 -5.62 5.66
C LEU A 296 13.13 -5.35 6.65
N SER A 297 14.05 -4.44 6.33
CA SER A 297 15.12 -4.04 7.25
C SER A 297 14.57 -3.41 8.53
N PHE A 298 13.50 -2.63 8.45
CA PHE A 298 12.85 -2.06 9.63
C PHE A 298 12.19 -3.13 10.49
N LEU A 299 11.48 -4.10 9.88
CA LEU A 299 10.82 -5.17 10.61
C LEU A 299 11.81 -6.04 11.42
N THR A 300 12.99 -6.32 10.84
CA THR A 300 14.02 -7.14 11.52
C THR A 300 14.72 -6.42 12.68
N GLN A 301 14.78 -5.07 12.63
CA GLN A 301 15.41 -4.26 13.68
C GLN A 301 14.48 -3.94 14.85
N SER A 302 13.18 -4.20 14.68
CA SER A 302 12.19 -3.89 15.71
C SER A 302 12.19 -5.00 16.77
N PRO A 303 12.35 -4.70 18.07
CA PRO A 303 12.43 -5.71 19.11
C PRO A 303 11.22 -6.64 19.06
N SER A 304 11.48 -7.95 19.14
CA SER A 304 10.44 -8.91 19.49
C SER A 304 9.95 -8.54 20.89
N THR A 305 8.76 -7.98 21.01
CA THR A 305 8.10 -7.88 22.32
C THR A 305 7.69 -9.29 22.71
N SER A 306 8.65 -10.07 23.22
CA SER A 306 8.35 -11.25 24.02
C SER A 306 7.67 -10.75 25.30
N ARG A 307 6.38 -10.96 25.41
CA ARG A 307 5.68 -11.07 26.69
C ARG A 307 5.46 -12.53 27.01
#